data_ec8cabfabfd2a22924d41d5b0ee9db7b
#
_entry.id   ec8cabfabfd2a22924d41d5b0ee9db7b
#
_cell.length_a   1.000
_cell.length_b   1.000
_cell.length_c   1.000
_cell.angle_alpha   90.00
_cell.angle_beta   90.00
_cell.angle_gamma   90.00
#
_symmetry.space_group_name_H-M   'P 1'
#
loop_
_entity.id
_entity.type
_entity.pdbx_description
1 polymer ?
#
loop_
_entity_poly.entity_id
_entity_poly.type
_entity_poly.pdbx_seq_one_letter_code
_entity_poly.pdbx_strand_id
1 'polypeptide(L)'
;MSQARLAKILSIVLLLMMTRASVVRAQEEQAKPLTLEDAVSIARSHNRELKQAGLEIHKQHQAFSEAKTQLYPRLDTYFLASELLTPLDFTIKSGTFGTFPATGPIPAKDSIIHTPARPVAITSLTATQPLTQLFRINLSIRQRKLGVELSQQSYFVREQDLVNEVRRGYYAILQSQSEIESQRAVLAYLEELQQLTGRRLQQQAVLKADSLRITAQRTKALYQLTVIEDTLADQKESLNRLLGRDLLAEFTVEMVPALLPEESSVQQARKVAIERRPEIKTERIKKESATLETKIEKTRYIPDISIQANYLTTPNISFLPQNVGAVGVLLTWQPWDWGQKRHNIAQKLDAEKQAQLSIDNVKDQVLQQVDSTFRRLREAGELLAAAQAARDAEAEKLRNETDAYSHQAIVLSDLLQQQSSVASAEDQYRQGLLAFWRARADFERALGEE
;
A
#
# COMPACT_ATOMS: atom_id res chain seq x y z
N MET A 1 27.73 60.21 15.40
CA MET A 1 27.19 58.93 14.86
C MET A 1 26.28 59.31 13.71
N SER A 2 26.63 58.92 12.49
CA SER A 2 26.10 59.43 11.21
C SER A 2 24.64 59.06 10.98
N GLN A 3 23.84 60.01 10.50
CA GLN A 3 22.44 59.85 10.07
C GLN A 3 22.20 58.61 9.14
N ALA A 4 23.21 58.16 8.43
CA ALA A 4 23.17 56.98 7.58
C ALA A 4 22.99 55.64 8.34
N ARG A 5 23.41 55.56 9.62
CA ARG A 5 23.23 54.36 10.48
C ARG A 5 21.79 54.28 11.03
N LEU A 6 21.17 55.43 11.34
CA LEU A 6 19.77 55.45 11.80
C LEU A 6 18.79 55.09 10.68
N ALA A 7 19.05 55.53 9.45
CA ALA A 7 18.24 55.20 8.28
C ALA A 7 18.29 53.68 7.95
N LYS A 8 19.46 53.03 8.10
CA LYS A 8 19.58 51.57 7.88
C LYS A 8 18.90 50.76 8.96
N ILE A 9 18.92 51.19 10.23
CA ILE A 9 18.21 50.49 11.32
C ILE A 9 16.71 50.64 11.16
N LEU A 10 16.21 51.83 10.75
CA LEU A 10 14.77 52.04 10.49
C LEU A 10 14.27 51.24 9.31
N SER A 11 15.07 51.08 8.24
CA SER A 11 14.71 50.20 7.09
C SER A 11 14.66 48.72 7.45
N ILE A 12 15.54 48.24 8.30
CA ILE A 12 15.55 46.84 8.75
C ILE A 12 14.37 46.55 9.69
N VAL A 13 14.00 47.48 10.57
CA VAL A 13 12.85 47.33 11.46
C VAL A 13 11.54 47.37 10.65
N LEU A 14 11.45 48.22 9.61
CA LEU A 14 10.29 48.30 8.72
C LEU A 14 10.14 47.03 7.86
N LEU A 15 11.25 46.46 7.38
CA LEU A 15 11.29 45.20 6.64
C LEU A 15 10.88 44.00 7.53
N LEU A 16 11.30 43.97 8.80
CA LEU A 16 10.89 42.97 9.79
C LEU A 16 9.43 43.08 10.24
N MET A 17 8.85 44.29 10.25
CA MET A 17 7.42 44.47 10.48
C MET A 17 6.56 44.06 9.26
N MET A 18 7.03 44.27 8.05
CA MET A 18 6.30 43.80 6.84
C MET A 18 6.33 42.27 6.69
N THR A 19 7.39 41.62 7.11
CA THR A 19 7.42 40.13 7.08
C THR A 19 6.56 39.49 8.17
N ARG A 20 6.32 40.15 9.30
CA ARG A 20 5.35 39.67 10.31
C ARG A 20 3.89 39.89 9.91
N ALA A 21 3.58 40.92 9.16
CA ALA A 21 2.22 41.17 8.66
C ALA A 21 1.76 40.21 7.55
N SER A 22 2.72 39.62 6.78
CA SER A 22 2.39 38.63 5.76
C SER A 22 2.24 37.20 6.34
N VAL A 23 2.82 36.89 7.49
CA VAL A 23 2.69 35.58 8.16
C VAL A 23 1.37 35.48 8.94
N VAL A 24 0.83 36.59 9.47
CA VAL A 24 -0.45 36.61 10.19
C VAL A 24 -1.67 36.58 9.25
N ARG A 25 -1.52 36.95 7.99
CA ARG A 25 -2.63 36.97 7.01
C ARG A 25 -2.85 35.63 6.28
N ALA A 26 -1.99 34.64 6.52
CA ALA A 26 -2.12 33.29 5.96
C ALA A 26 -2.95 32.33 6.83
N GLN A 27 -3.56 32.80 7.92
CA GLN A 27 -4.26 31.95 8.90
C GLN A 27 -5.79 32.16 8.98
N GLU A 28 -6.39 32.96 8.10
CA GLU A 28 -7.85 33.10 8.02
C GLU A 28 -8.40 32.91 6.60
N GLU A 29 -7.81 32.04 5.81
CA GLU A 29 -8.53 31.42 4.73
C GLU A 29 -9.44 30.36 5.40
N GLN A 30 -10.72 30.69 5.58
CA GLN A 30 -11.73 29.73 6.04
C GLN A 30 -11.57 28.48 5.18
N ALA A 31 -10.98 27.44 5.76
CA ALA A 31 -10.67 26.22 5.03
C ALA A 31 -11.98 25.73 4.41
N LYS A 32 -12.07 25.78 3.08
CA LYS A 32 -13.20 25.22 2.34
C LYS A 32 -13.47 23.82 2.88
N PRO A 33 -14.72 23.47 3.21
CA PRO A 33 -15.01 22.14 3.73
C PRO A 33 -14.50 21.09 2.74
N LEU A 34 -13.85 20.07 3.28
CA LEU A 34 -13.30 18.96 2.52
C LEU A 34 -14.44 18.16 1.92
N THR A 35 -14.53 18.10 0.59
CA THR A 35 -15.47 17.23 -0.10
C THR A 35 -14.96 15.79 -0.12
N LEU A 36 -15.83 14.80 -0.34
CA LEU A 36 -15.42 13.39 -0.48
C LEU A 36 -14.48 13.20 -1.67
N GLU A 37 -14.73 13.86 -2.79
CA GLU A 37 -13.92 13.79 -4.01
C GLU A 37 -12.54 14.39 -3.79
N ASP A 38 -12.45 15.55 -3.11
CA ASP A 38 -11.18 16.16 -2.75
C ASP A 38 -10.37 15.23 -1.82
N ALA A 39 -11.03 14.63 -0.83
CA ALA A 39 -10.37 13.67 0.08
C ALA A 39 -9.78 12.48 -0.68
N VAL A 40 -10.53 11.87 -1.59
CA VAL A 40 -10.05 10.76 -2.42
C VAL A 40 -8.88 11.20 -3.31
N SER A 41 -8.98 12.37 -3.95
CA SER A 41 -7.93 12.93 -4.81
C SER A 41 -6.63 13.20 -4.04
N ILE A 42 -6.73 13.79 -2.84
CA ILE A 42 -5.59 14.03 -1.95
C ILE A 42 -4.95 12.72 -1.51
N ALA A 43 -5.76 11.73 -1.11
CA ALA A 43 -5.26 10.42 -0.72
C ALA A 43 -4.48 9.74 -1.85
N ARG A 44 -5.03 9.70 -3.07
CA ARG A 44 -4.35 9.14 -4.25
C ARG A 44 -2.99 9.78 -4.52
N SER A 45 -2.87 11.09 -4.31
CA SER A 45 -1.62 11.83 -4.61
C SER A 45 -0.61 11.82 -3.46
N HIS A 46 -1.05 11.75 -2.21
CA HIS A 46 -0.20 11.97 -1.04
C HIS A 46 -0.03 10.77 -0.12
N ASN A 47 -0.90 9.75 -0.20
CA ASN A 47 -0.81 8.59 0.68
C ASN A 47 0.55 7.90 0.58
N ARG A 48 1.17 7.62 1.74
CA ARG A 48 2.51 7.06 1.83
C ARG A 48 2.57 5.61 1.37
N GLU A 49 1.55 4.81 1.69
CA GLU A 49 1.50 3.39 1.32
C GLU A 49 1.30 3.22 -0.19
N LEU A 50 0.48 4.08 -0.81
CA LEU A 50 0.31 4.09 -2.26
C LEU A 50 1.59 4.52 -2.98
N LYS A 51 2.33 5.50 -2.43
CA LYS A 51 3.68 5.85 -2.94
C LYS A 51 4.67 4.69 -2.81
N GLN A 52 4.63 3.94 -1.70
CA GLN A 52 5.46 2.73 -1.54
C GLN A 52 5.11 1.66 -2.59
N ALA A 53 3.82 1.44 -2.87
CA ALA A 53 3.39 0.53 -3.93
C ALA A 53 3.87 0.99 -5.32
N GLY A 54 3.87 2.30 -5.59
CA GLY A 54 4.44 2.88 -6.82
C GLY A 54 5.96 2.64 -6.93
N LEU A 55 6.71 2.79 -5.84
CA LEU A 55 8.13 2.47 -5.80
C LEU A 55 8.41 0.99 -6.02
N GLU A 56 7.53 0.09 -5.56
CA GLU A 56 7.66 -1.36 -5.84
C GLU A 56 7.52 -1.66 -7.33
N ILE A 57 6.60 -1.00 -8.06
CA ILE A 57 6.51 -1.09 -9.52
C ILE A 57 7.83 -0.68 -10.16
N HIS A 58 8.39 0.47 -9.74
CA HIS A 58 9.67 0.94 -10.26
C HIS A 58 10.81 -0.07 -9.99
N LYS A 59 10.87 -0.62 -8.78
CA LYS A 59 11.85 -1.65 -8.40
C LYS A 59 11.74 -2.91 -9.28
N GLN A 60 10.52 -3.39 -9.54
CA GLN A 60 10.29 -4.53 -10.42
C GLN A 60 10.68 -4.20 -11.87
N HIS A 61 10.48 -2.96 -12.31
CA HIS A 61 10.92 -2.50 -13.63
C HIS A 61 12.46 -2.49 -13.76
N GLN A 62 13.19 -2.12 -12.69
CA GLN A 62 14.64 -2.22 -12.65
C GLN A 62 15.11 -3.69 -12.70
N ALA A 63 14.46 -4.59 -11.96
CA ALA A 63 14.75 -6.01 -12.00
C ALA A 63 14.48 -6.64 -13.40
N PHE A 64 13.45 -6.17 -14.09
CA PHE A 64 13.19 -6.55 -15.47
C PHE A 64 14.28 -6.02 -16.43
N SER A 65 14.75 -4.78 -16.22
CA SER A 65 15.84 -4.19 -17.01
C SER A 65 17.18 -4.89 -16.74
N GLU A 66 17.46 -5.21 -15.47
CA GLU A 66 18.62 -6.01 -15.07
C GLU A 66 18.62 -7.38 -15.76
N ALA A 67 17.48 -8.10 -15.78
CA ALA A 67 17.40 -9.38 -16.44
C ALA A 67 17.74 -9.32 -17.94
N LYS A 68 17.43 -8.21 -18.63
CA LYS A 68 17.80 -8.01 -20.02
C LYS A 68 19.32 -7.90 -20.24
N THR A 69 20.05 -7.41 -19.24
CA THR A 69 21.53 -7.32 -19.37
C THR A 69 22.18 -8.69 -19.50
N GLN A 70 21.53 -9.76 -19.04
CA GLN A 70 22.03 -11.13 -19.15
C GLN A 70 22.06 -11.66 -20.60
N LEU A 71 21.47 -10.94 -21.57
CA LEU A 71 21.59 -11.24 -23.00
C LEU A 71 22.96 -10.86 -23.56
N TYR A 72 23.67 -9.95 -22.92
CA TYR A 72 24.97 -9.43 -23.37
C TYR A 72 26.15 -10.20 -22.77
N PRO A 73 27.34 -10.10 -23.36
CA PRO A 73 28.54 -10.70 -22.80
C PRO A 73 28.83 -10.17 -21.39
N ARG A 74 29.15 -11.08 -20.46
CA ARG A 74 29.64 -10.73 -19.16
C ARG A 74 31.16 -10.58 -19.20
N LEU A 75 31.66 -9.46 -18.64
CA LEU A 75 33.08 -9.17 -18.55
C LEU A 75 33.49 -9.26 -17.08
N ASP A 76 34.36 -10.21 -16.77
CA ASP A 76 34.89 -10.39 -15.41
C ASP A 76 36.40 -10.07 -15.42
N THR A 77 36.86 -9.28 -14.48
CA THR A 77 38.28 -8.96 -14.31
C THR A 77 38.70 -9.45 -12.91
N TYR A 78 39.79 -10.20 -12.89
CA TYR A 78 40.42 -10.66 -11.67
C TYR A 78 41.84 -10.15 -11.60
N PHE A 79 42.20 -9.54 -10.48
CA PHE A 79 43.55 -9.06 -10.20
C PHE A 79 44.03 -9.63 -8.85
N LEU A 80 45.17 -10.29 -8.85
CA LEU A 80 45.84 -10.78 -7.65
C LEU A 80 47.28 -10.23 -7.65
N ALA A 81 47.63 -9.54 -6.59
CA ALA A 81 49.03 -9.20 -6.27
C ALA A 81 49.40 -9.94 -4.98
N SER A 82 50.49 -10.69 -5.02
CA SER A 82 50.97 -11.43 -3.85
C SER A 82 52.48 -11.47 -3.84
N GLU A 83 53.09 -11.64 -2.68
CA GLU A 83 54.52 -11.89 -2.52
C GLU A 83 54.76 -13.36 -2.24
N LEU A 84 55.62 -14.00 -3.05
CA LEU A 84 56.05 -15.37 -2.79
C LEU A 84 57.02 -15.34 -1.59
N LEU A 85 56.61 -15.93 -0.47
CA LEU A 85 57.42 -16.01 0.75
C LEU A 85 58.51 -17.08 0.65
N THR A 86 58.33 -18.08 -0.25
CA THR A 86 59.23 -19.16 -0.52
C THR A 86 59.52 -19.26 -2.02
N PRO A 87 60.75 -19.60 -2.44
CA PRO A 87 61.07 -19.87 -3.84
C PRO A 87 60.26 -21.07 -4.33
N LEU A 88 59.86 -21.02 -5.61
CA LEU A 88 59.22 -22.15 -6.32
C LEU A 88 60.23 -22.78 -7.26
N ASP A 89 60.67 -24.00 -6.98
CA ASP A 89 61.61 -24.74 -7.77
C ASP A 89 60.91 -25.83 -8.55
N PHE A 90 61.04 -25.81 -9.87
CA PHE A 90 60.49 -26.80 -10.77
C PHE A 90 61.63 -27.66 -11.39
N THR A 91 61.69 -28.90 -11.03
CA THR A 91 62.68 -29.82 -11.61
C THR A 91 62.07 -30.51 -12.85
N ILE A 92 62.64 -30.19 -14.03
CA ILE A 92 62.34 -30.84 -15.28
C ILE A 92 63.39 -31.94 -15.50
N LYS A 93 62.91 -33.18 -15.46
CA LYS A 93 63.81 -34.36 -15.66
C LYS A 93 64.30 -34.41 -17.13
N SER A 94 65.54 -34.98 -17.31
CA SER A 94 66.09 -35.27 -18.63
C SER A 94 65.07 -36.08 -19.47
N GLY A 95 64.86 -35.65 -20.73
CA GLY A 95 63.96 -36.33 -21.63
C GLY A 95 62.44 -36.03 -21.44
N THR A 96 62.05 -35.14 -20.55
CA THR A 96 60.63 -34.79 -20.31
C THR A 96 59.91 -34.34 -21.59
N PHE A 97 60.58 -33.67 -22.48
CA PHE A 97 60.02 -33.20 -23.77
C PHE A 97 60.36 -34.11 -24.96
N GLY A 98 60.80 -35.32 -24.68
CA GLY A 98 61.12 -36.31 -25.68
C GLY A 98 62.63 -36.52 -25.88
N THR A 99 62.98 -37.61 -26.60
CA THR A 99 64.33 -37.94 -27.02
C THR A 99 64.35 -37.96 -28.54
N PHE A 100 65.19 -37.14 -29.14
CA PHE A 100 65.26 -36.99 -30.60
C PHE A 100 66.62 -37.48 -31.18
N PRO A 101 66.65 -38.17 -32.36
CA PRO A 101 67.88 -38.71 -32.94
C PRO A 101 68.99 -37.68 -33.10
N ALA A 102 68.67 -36.45 -33.43
CA ALA A 102 69.63 -35.37 -33.70
C ALA A 102 70.17 -34.66 -32.47
N THR A 103 69.34 -34.56 -31.36
CA THR A 103 69.64 -33.70 -30.22
C THR A 103 69.67 -34.50 -28.89
N GLY A 104 69.30 -35.77 -28.90
CA GLY A 104 69.18 -36.57 -27.71
C GLY A 104 67.94 -36.20 -26.85
N PRO A 105 67.97 -36.52 -25.53
CA PRO A 105 66.86 -36.13 -24.64
C PRO A 105 66.77 -34.60 -24.44
N ILE A 106 65.55 -34.07 -24.36
CA ILE A 106 65.33 -32.65 -24.07
C ILE A 106 64.56 -32.53 -22.76
N PRO A 107 65.08 -31.85 -21.71
CA PRO A 107 66.47 -31.37 -21.63
C PRO A 107 67.49 -32.50 -21.53
N ALA A 108 68.69 -32.28 -21.92
CA ALA A 108 69.75 -33.30 -21.92
C ALA A 108 70.15 -33.77 -20.50
N LYS A 109 69.95 -32.98 -19.47
CA LYS A 109 70.12 -33.24 -18.03
C LYS A 109 68.93 -32.69 -17.25
N ASP A 110 68.72 -33.19 -16.04
CA ASP A 110 67.77 -32.58 -15.14
C ASP A 110 68.03 -31.08 -14.97
N SER A 111 67.00 -30.27 -15.17
CA SER A 111 67.09 -28.81 -15.14
C SER A 111 66.12 -28.29 -14.07
N ILE A 112 66.63 -27.42 -13.19
CA ILE A 112 65.81 -26.76 -12.16
C ILE A 112 65.52 -25.33 -12.65
N ILE A 113 64.25 -25.03 -12.79
CA ILE A 113 63.77 -23.66 -12.98
C ILE A 113 63.54 -23.06 -11.60
N HIS A 114 64.38 -22.17 -11.21
CA HIS A 114 64.29 -21.48 -9.91
C HIS A 114 63.52 -20.19 -10.04
N THR A 115 62.39 -20.06 -9.33
CA THR A 115 61.60 -18.83 -9.23
C THR A 115 61.85 -18.22 -7.83
N PRO A 116 62.64 -17.14 -7.72
CA PRO A 116 62.96 -16.52 -6.42
C PRO A 116 61.70 -15.98 -5.75
N ALA A 117 61.74 -15.89 -4.43
CA ALA A 117 60.73 -15.18 -3.68
C ALA A 117 60.71 -13.70 -4.11
N ARG A 118 59.57 -13.25 -4.60
CA ARG A 118 59.39 -11.88 -5.13
C ARG A 118 57.90 -11.57 -5.34
N PRO A 119 57.52 -10.31 -5.44
CA PRO A 119 56.17 -9.94 -5.80
C PRO A 119 55.77 -10.52 -7.15
N VAL A 120 54.58 -11.16 -7.20
CA VAL A 120 53.94 -11.64 -8.42
C VAL A 120 52.57 -10.98 -8.57
N ALA A 121 52.19 -10.74 -9.80
CA ALA A 121 50.87 -10.23 -10.12
C ALA A 121 50.22 -11.13 -11.21
N ILE A 122 48.94 -11.37 -11.04
CA ILE A 122 48.14 -12.11 -12.02
C ILE A 122 46.93 -11.24 -12.33
N THR A 123 46.74 -10.90 -13.61
CA THR A 123 45.52 -10.23 -14.08
C THR A 123 44.85 -11.14 -15.10
N SER A 124 43.58 -11.42 -14.89
CA SER A 124 42.75 -12.20 -15.81
C SER A 124 41.54 -11.37 -16.22
N LEU A 125 41.30 -11.29 -17.52
CA LEU A 125 40.12 -10.71 -18.13
C LEU A 125 39.35 -11.81 -18.85
N THR A 126 38.11 -12.04 -18.48
CA THR A 126 37.26 -13.08 -19.08
C THR A 126 35.98 -12.45 -19.62
N ALA A 127 35.72 -12.60 -20.92
CA ALA A 127 34.47 -12.24 -21.55
C ALA A 127 33.68 -13.52 -21.88
N THR A 128 32.46 -13.63 -21.37
CA THR A 128 31.62 -14.83 -21.56
C THR A 128 30.28 -14.43 -22.20
N GLN A 129 29.98 -14.98 -23.39
CA GLN A 129 28.70 -14.81 -24.08
C GLN A 129 27.94 -16.15 -24.05
N PRO A 130 26.78 -16.21 -23.33
CA PRO A 130 25.91 -17.38 -23.36
C PRO A 130 25.31 -17.56 -24.76
N LEU A 131 25.13 -18.80 -25.22
CA LEU A 131 24.47 -19.15 -26.47
C LEU A 131 23.17 -19.92 -26.23
N THR A 132 23.25 -21.15 -25.72
CA THR A 132 22.06 -21.98 -25.48
C THR A 132 21.23 -21.45 -24.30
N GLN A 133 21.88 -20.83 -23.32
CA GLN A 133 21.22 -20.19 -22.18
C GLN A 133 20.33 -18.99 -22.59
N LEU A 134 20.54 -18.39 -23.78
CA LEU A 134 19.71 -17.27 -24.25
C LEU A 134 18.22 -17.62 -24.28
N PHE A 135 17.88 -18.89 -24.57
CA PHE A 135 16.49 -19.33 -24.52
C PHE A 135 15.93 -19.28 -23.10
N ARG A 136 16.67 -19.79 -22.12
CA ARG A 136 16.30 -19.74 -20.69
C ARG A 136 16.26 -18.29 -20.18
N ILE A 137 17.22 -17.46 -20.58
CA ILE A 137 17.28 -16.04 -20.23
C ILE A 137 16.02 -15.32 -20.75
N ASN A 138 15.61 -15.56 -21.99
CA ASN A 138 14.38 -14.98 -22.53
C ASN A 138 13.13 -15.38 -21.77
N LEU A 139 13.03 -16.64 -21.30
CA LEU A 139 11.92 -17.06 -20.42
C LEU A 139 11.96 -16.35 -19.08
N SER A 140 13.16 -16.19 -18.49
CA SER A 140 13.35 -15.43 -17.23
C SER A 140 13.00 -13.96 -17.39
N ILE A 141 13.33 -13.32 -18.53
CA ILE A 141 12.93 -11.94 -18.84
C ILE A 141 11.41 -11.83 -18.91
N ARG A 142 10.73 -12.78 -19.55
CA ARG A 142 9.25 -12.81 -19.58
C ARG A 142 8.67 -12.96 -18.17
N GLN A 143 9.27 -13.82 -17.34
CA GLN A 143 8.86 -13.97 -15.95
C GLN A 143 9.03 -12.67 -15.14
N ARG A 144 10.16 -11.95 -15.32
CA ARG A 144 10.37 -10.63 -14.70
C ARG A 144 9.36 -9.60 -15.18
N LYS A 145 8.94 -9.65 -16.45
CA LYS A 145 7.88 -8.79 -16.97
C LYS A 145 6.55 -9.06 -16.25
N LEU A 146 6.19 -10.33 -16.01
CA LEU A 146 5.00 -10.68 -15.21
C LEU A 146 5.13 -10.18 -13.76
N GLY A 147 6.34 -10.10 -13.20
CA GLY A 147 6.61 -9.47 -11.90
C GLY A 147 6.23 -7.97 -11.88
N VAL A 148 6.51 -7.24 -12.97
CA VAL A 148 6.06 -5.85 -13.13
C VAL A 148 4.53 -5.77 -13.19
N GLU A 149 3.90 -6.61 -14.01
CA GLU A 149 2.44 -6.65 -14.14
C GLU A 149 1.77 -7.02 -12.81
N LEU A 150 2.37 -7.94 -12.04
CA LEU A 150 1.90 -8.31 -10.70
C LEU A 150 1.95 -7.14 -9.73
N SER A 151 3.05 -6.38 -9.71
CA SER A 151 3.18 -5.20 -8.86
C SER A 151 2.20 -4.09 -9.25
N GLN A 152 1.87 -3.94 -10.53
CA GLN A 152 0.81 -3.03 -11.01
C GLN A 152 -0.57 -3.45 -10.49
N GLN A 153 -0.92 -4.75 -10.56
CA GLN A 153 -2.19 -5.21 -10.00
C GLN A 153 -2.26 -5.01 -8.47
N SER A 154 -1.14 -5.23 -7.76
CA SER A 154 -1.05 -4.96 -6.32
C SER A 154 -1.24 -3.48 -5.98
N TYR A 155 -0.74 -2.59 -6.82
CA TYR A 155 -0.97 -1.15 -6.71
C TYR A 155 -2.47 -0.81 -6.85
N PHE A 156 -3.15 -1.36 -7.87
CA PHE A 156 -4.59 -1.14 -8.07
C PHE A 156 -5.43 -1.67 -6.91
N VAL A 157 -5.10 -2.86 -6.36
CA VAL A 157 -5.76 -3.35 -5.14
C VAL A 157 -5.60 -2.35 -4.01
N ARG A 158 -4.37 -1.88 -3.76
CA ARG A 158 -4.09 -0.93 -2.68
C ARG A 158 -4.78 0.42 -2.90
N GLU A 159 -4.87 0.89 -4.13
CA GLU A 159 -5.60 2.10 -4.49
C GLU A 159 -7.09 1.98 -4.19
N GLN A 160 -7.73 0.88 -4.62
CA GLN A 160 -9.14 0.62 -4.33
C GLN A 160 -9.42 0.50 -2.83
N ASP A 161 -8.54 -0.18 -2.09
CA ASP A 161 -8.65 -0.28 -0.63
C ASP A 161 -8.52 1.10 0.03
N LEU A 162 -7.55 1.92 -0.40
CA LEU A 162 -7.36 3.28 0.10
C LEU A 162 -8.60 4.16 -0.15
N VAL A 163 -9.15 4.13 -1.35
CA VAL A 163 -10.37 4.90 -1.70
C VAL A 163 -11.53 4.48 -0.80
N ASN A 164 -11.72 3.19 -0.59
CA ASN A 164 -12.77 2.68 0.29
C ASN A 164 -12.51 3.07 1.76
N GLU A 165 -11.28 2.97 2.26
CA GLU A 165 -10.90 3.41 3.61
C GLU A 165 -11.16 4.91 3.82
N VAL A 166 -10.84 5.76 2.83
CA VAL A 166 -11.11 7.21 2.85
C VAL A 166 -12.61 7.48 2.90
N ARG A 167 -13.41 6.84 2.04
CA ARG A 167 -14.87 6.96 2.04
C ARG A 167 -15.46 6.56 3.39
N ARG A 168 -15.06 5.43 3.93
CA ARG A 168 -15.52 4.96 5.26
C ARG A 168 -15.13 5.90 6.39
N GLY A 169 -13.89 6.40 6.39
CA GLY A 169 -13.42 7.41 7.37
C GLY A 169 -14.20 8.71 7.27
N TYR A 170 -14.46 9.18 6.06
CA TYR A 170 -15.25 10.38 5.80
C TYR A 170 -16.68 10.25 6.34
N TYR A 171 -17.35 9.12 6.05
CA TYR A 171 -18.70 8.85 6.57
C TYR A 171 -18.72 8.64 8.09
N ALA A 172 -17.64 8.11 8.68
CA ALA A 172 -17.54 8.00 10.14
C ALA A 172 -17.50 9.38 10.82
N ILE A 173 -16.73 10.33 10.25
CA ILE A 173 -16.67 11.71 10.74
C ILE A 173 -18.06 12.38 10.68
N LEU A 174 -18.76 12.25 9.56
CA LEU A 174 -20.12 12.78 9.41
C LEU A 174 -21.09 12.18 10.43
N GLN A 175 -20.96 10.89 10.73
CA GLN A 175 -21.76 10.22 11.75
C GLN A 175 -21.50 10.81 13.14
N SER A 176 -20.23 10.92 13.55
CA SER A 176 -19.91 11.49 14.85
C SER A 176 -20.33 12.96 14.98
N GLN A 177 -20.27 13.74 13.90
CA GLN A 177 -20.80 15.11 13.88
C GLN A 177 -22.32 15.12 14.11
N SER A 178 -23.08 14.23 13.48
CA SER A 178 -24.53 14.11 13.68
C SER A 178 -24.86 13.67 15.12
N GLU A 179 -24.11 12.71 15.67
CA GLU A 179 -24.27 12.25 17.05
C GLU A 179 -24.00 13.38 18.05
N ILE A 180 -22.99 14.24 17.81
CA ILE A 180 -22.70 15.43 18.65
C ILE A 180 -23.88 16.40 18.63
N GLU A 181 -24.45 16.69 17.45
CA GLU A 181 -25.61 17.57 17.33
C GLU A 181 -26.81 17.03 18.12
N SER A 182 -27.13 15.76 17.96
CA SER A 182 -28.21 15.09 18.71
C SER A 182 -27.94 15.11 20.23
N GLN A 183 -26.71 14.79 20.64
CA GLN A 183 -26.37 14.77 22.08
C GLN A 183 -26.40 16.16 22.70
N ARG A 184 -26.06 17.21 21.96
CA ARG A 184 -26.21 18.61 22.40
C ARG A 184 -27.69 19.00 22.59
N ALA A 185 -28.58 18.53 21.71
CA ALA A 185 -30.01 18.73 21.84
C ALA A 185 -30.56 18.04 23.10
N VAL A 186 -30.12 16.81 23.39
CA VAL A 186 -30.46 16.07 24.63
C VAL A 186 -29.97 16.82 25.87
N LEU A 187 -28.76 17.38 25.84
CA LEU A 187 -28.20 18.18 26.95
C LEU A 187 -29.01 19.44 27.18
N ALA A 188 -29.37 20.19 26.14
CA ALA A 188 -30.20 21.38 26.25
C ALA A 188 -31.54 21.06 26.90
N TYR A 189 -32.21 19.97 26.50
CA TYR A 189 -33.41 19.46 27.17
C TYR A 189 -33.19 19.18 28.66
N LEU A 190 -32.15 18.46 29.03
CA LEU A 190 -31.86 18.11 30.41
C LEU A 190 -31.51 19.32 31.29
N GLU A 191 -30.88 20.36 30.72
CA GLU A 191 -30.57 21.63 31.40
C GLU A 191 -31.84 22.42 31.72
N GLU A 192 -32.74 22.55 30.75
CA GLU A 192 -34.04 23.18 30.94
C GLU A 192 -34.85 22.43 32.02
N LEU A 193 -34.88 21.09 31.93
CA LEU A 193 -35.59 20.24 32.89
C LEU A 193 -34.98 20.36 34.31
N GLN A 194 -33.65 20.47 34.42
CA GLN A 194 -32.98 20.68 35.71
C GLN A 194 -33.36 22.03 36.32
N GLN A 195 -33.40 23.10 35.52
CA GLN A 195 -33.84 24.42 36.01
C GLN A 195 -35.28 24.40 36.46
N LEU A 196 -36.18 23.80 35.70
CA LEU A 196 -37.61 23.65 36.05
C LEU A 196 -37.80 22.88 37.35
N THR A 197 -37.12 21.73 37.47
CA THR A 197 -37.20 20.85 38.67
C THR A 197 -36.58 21.54 39.88
N GLY A 198 -35.48 22.32 39.71
CA GLY A 198 -34.87 23.11 40.78
C GLY A 198 -35.84 24.15 41.36
N ARG A 199 -36.57 24.88 40.51
CA ARG A 199 -37.62 25.83 40.94
C ARG A 199 -38.75 25.15 41.66
N ARG A 200 -39.24 23.98 41.16
CA ARG A 200 -40.32 23.22 41.82
C ARG A 200 -39.88 22.58 43.15
N LEU A 201 -38.60 22.22 43.27
CA LEU A 201 -38.06 21.70 44.56
C LEU A 201 -38.06 22.78 45.63
N GLN A 202 -37.70 24.02 45.31
CA GLN A 202 -37.79 25.16 46.24
C GLN A 202 -39.22 25.42 46.70
N GLN A 203 -40.21 25.14 45.82
CA GLN A 203 -41.64 25.23 46.14
C GLN A 203 -42.18 23.96 46.83
N GLN A 204 -41.31 22.97 47.15
CA GLN A 204 -41.69 21.67 47.73
C GLN A 204 -42.69 20.88 46.89
N ALA A 205 -42.76 21.15 45.56
CA ALA A 205 -43.70 20.52 44.63
C ALA A 205 -43.15 19.23 43.99
N VAL A 206 -41.85 18.89 44.19
CA VAL A 206 -41.19 17.67 43.70
C VAL A 206 -40.23 17.11 44.76
N LEU A 207 -39.90 15.80 44.63
CA LEU A 207 -38.98 15.14 45.55
C LEU A 207 -37.51 15.45 45.19
N LYS A 208 -36.66 15.51 46.24
CA LYS A 208 -35.20 15.63 46.07
C LYS A 208 -34.62 14.52 45.16
N ALA A 209 -35.22 13.31 45.22
CA ALA A 209 -34.84 12.18 44.39
C ALA A 209 -35.00 12.47 42.88
N ASP A 210 -36.03 13.20 42.48
CA ASP A 210 -36.29 13.56 41.09
C ASP A 210 -35.23 14.56 40.56
N SER A 211 -34.88 15.56 41.38
CA SER A 211 -33.80 16.49 41.06
C SER A 211 -32.44 15.81 40.91
N LEU A 212 -32.11 14.85 41.78
CA LEU A 212 -30.89 14.07 41.72
C LEU A 212 -30.86 13.16 40.49
N ARG A 213 -32.00 12.58 40.10
CA ARG A 213 -32.13 11.76 38.88
C ARG A 213 -31.79 12.57 37.61
N ILE A 214 -32.35 13.79 37.49
CA ILE A 214 -32.08 14.68 36.36
C ILE A 214 -30.60 15.08 36.33
N THR A 215 -30.03 15.42 37.50
CA THR A 215 -28.60 15.74 37.59
C THR A 215 -27.72 14.56 37.13
N ALA A 216 -28.07 13.32 37.54
CA ALA A 216 -27.35 12.12 37.10
C ALA A 216 -27.46 11.88 35.57
N GLN A 217 -28.67 12.07 35.01
CA GLN A 217 -28.87 11.96 33.54
C GLN A 217 -28.06 13.01 32.78
N ARG A 218 -28.06 14.27 33.24
CA ARG A 218 -27.26 15.35 32.62
C ARG A 218 -25.76 15.05 32.67
N THR A 219 -25.26 14.59 33.82
CA THR A 219 -23.83 14.22 33.96
C THR A 219 -23.47 13.07 33.05
N LYS A 220 -24.35 12.06 32.91
CA LYS A 220 -24.16 10.96 31.96
C LYS A 220 -24.14 11.45 30.50
N ALA A 221 -25.04 12.37 30.13
CA ALA A 221 -25.10 12.95 28.79
C ALA A 221 -23.86 13.79 28.47
N LEU A 222 -23.32 14.55 29.43
CA LEU A 222 -22.04 15.25 29.28
C LEU A 222 -20.88 14.28 29.03
N TYR A 223 -20.78 13.21 29.82
CA TYR A 223 -19.78 12.18 29.59
C TYR A 223 -19.88 11.55 28.20
N GLN A 224 -21.11 11.25 27.74
CA GLN A 224 -21.32 10.71 26.38
C GLN A 224 -20.89 11.69 25.30
N LEU A 225 -21.17 12.99 25.47
CA LEU A 225 -20.69 14.02 24.51
C LEU A 225 -19.17 14.05 24.42
N THR A 226 -18.45 14.03 25.55
CA THR A 226 -16.98 13.97 25.56
C THR A 226 -16.46 12.75 24.80
N VAL A 227 -17.05 11.56 25.04
CA VAL A 227 -16.63 10.33 24.33
C VAL A 227 -16.83 10.44 22.82
N ILE A 228 -17.92 11.07 22.35
CA ILE A 228 -18.17 11.25 20.93
C ILE A 228 -17.21 12.29 20.34
N GLU A 229 -16.91 13.37 21.06
CA GLU A 229 -15.95 14.40 20.64
C GLU A 229 -14.51 13.83 20.52
N ASP A 230 -14.09 12.99 21.47
CA ASP A 230 -12.82 12.27 21.41
C ASP A 230 -12.78 11.29 20.22
N THR A 231 -13.88 10.54 20.00
CA THR A 231 -14.02 9.65 18.84
C THR A 231 -13.90 10.42 17.51
N LEU A 232 -14.50 11.60 17.42
CA LEU A 232 -14.39 12.47 16.25
C LEU A 232 -12.94 12.92 16.01
N ALA A 233 -12.21 13.25 17.07
CA ALA A 233 -10.78 13.62 16.97
C ALA A 233 -9.96 12.45 16.44
N ASP A 234 -10.11 11.24 16.99
CA ASP A 234 -9.43 10.03 16.51
C ASP A 234 -9.73 9.73 15.01
N GLN A 235 -10.99 9.92 14.61
CA GLN A 235 -11.41 9.72 13.22
C GLN A 235 -10.78 10.75 12.28
N LYS A 236 -10.68 12.02 12.69
CA LYS A 236 -10.01 13.07 11.93
C LYS A 236 -8.52 12.78 11.76
N GLU A 237 -7.83 12.36 12.83
CA GLU A 237 -6.43 11.95 12.78
C GLU A 237 -6.24 10.75 11.84
N SER A 238 -7.10 9.75 11.92
CA SER A 238 -7.08 8.59 11.04
C SER A 238 -7.27 8.98 9.56
N LEU A 239 -8.22 9.87 9.26
CA LEU A 239 -8.41 10.37 7.91
C LEU A 239 -7.20 11.19 7.44
N ASN A 240 -6.61 12.06 8.27
CA ASN A 240 -5.39 12.80 7.95
C ASN A 240 -4.23 11.86 7.60
N ARG A 241 -4.08 10.73 8.32
CA ARG A 241 -3.10 9.69 8.01
C ARG A 241 -3.34 9.09 6.63
N LEU A 242 -4.58 8.76 6.28
CA LEU A 242 -4.94 8.24 4.95
C LEU A 242 -4.68 9.27 3.85
N LEU A 243 -4.95 10.54 4.12
CA LEU A 243 -4.66 11.65 3.20
C LEU A 243 -3.16 11.96 3.07
N GLY A 244 -2.31 11.40 3.94
CA GLY A 244 -0.85 11.60 3.92
C GLY A 244 -0.41 13.00 4.34
N ARG A 245 -1.22 13.73 5.12
CA ARG A 245 -0.93 15.06 5.66
C ARG A 245 -0.64 15.02 7.17
N ASP A 246 -0.44 16.18 7.79
CA ASP A 246 -0.24 16.28 9.23
C ASP A 246 -1.43 15.68 9.98
N LEU A 247 -1.19 14.88 11.02
CA LEU A 247 -2.23 14.20 11.80
C LEU A 247 -3.18 15.19 12.48
N LEU A 248 -2.65 16.32 12.94
CA LEU A 248 -3.39 17.34 13.69
C LEU A 248 -3.97 18.44 12.77
N ALA A 249 -3.88 18.30 11.45
CA ALA A 249 -4.45 19.27 10.53
C ALA A 249 -5.96 19.38 10.70
N GLU A 250 -6.44 20.56 11.05
CA GLU A 250 -7.87 20.83 11.20
C GLU A 250 -8.58 20.91 9.85
N PHE A 251 -9.80 20.38 9.80
CA PHE A 251 -10.69 20.44 8.64
C PHE A 251 -12.14 20.20 9.05
N THR A 252 -13.04 20.63 8.18
CA THR A 252 -14.47 20.30 8.23
C THR A 252 -14.84 19.47 7.01
N VAL A 253 -15.86 18.61 7.13
CA VAL A 253 -16.35 17.78 6.02
C VAL A 253 -17.70 18.28 5.53
N GLU A 254 -17.98 18.11 4.25
CA GLU A 254 -19.26 18.46 3.64
C GLU A 254 -20.23 17.28 3.72
N MET A 255 -21.52 17.56 3.90
CA MET A 255 -22.57 16.52 3.96
C MET A 255 -22.75 15.85 2.60
N VAL A 256 -22.94 14.54 2.60
CA VAL A 256 -23.22 13.78 1.36
C VAL A 256 -24.68 13.96 0.91
N PRO A 257 -24.95 13.88 -0.43
CA PRO A 257 -26.29 13.97 -0.96
C PRO A 257 -27.24 12.91 -0.42
N ALA A 258 -28.53 13.26 -0.26
CA ALA A 258 -29.58 12.31 0.11
C ALA A 258 -30.10 11.48 -1.07
N LEU A 259 -29.69 11.78 -2.30
CA LEU A 259 -30.14 11.06 -3.51
C LEU A 259 -29.52 9.68 -3.58
N LEU A 260 -30.36 8.65 -3.63
CA LEU A 260 -29.95 7.26 -3.75
C LEU A 260 -29.91 6.87 -5.24
N PRO A 261 -28.80 6.31 -5.73
CA PRO A 261 -28.70 5.80 -7.09
C PRO A 261 -29.46 4.48 -7.25
N GLU A 262 -29.88 4.17 -8.50
CA GLU A 262 -30.55 2.91 -8.84
C GLU A 262 -29.67 1.68 -8.60
N GLU A 263 -30.27 0.61 -8.12
CA GLU A 263 -29.59 -0.67 -7.85
C GLU A 263 -29.39 -1.47 -9.15
N SER A 264 -28.17 -1.97 -9.34
CA SER A 264 -27.83 -2.95 -10.39
C SER A 264 -28.33 -4.36 -10.01
N SER A 265 -28.62 -5.22 -10.99
CA SER A 265 -28.93 -6.61 -10.70
C SER A 265 -27.69 -7.37 -10.19
N VAL A 266 -27.87 -8.30 -9.23
CA VAL A 266 -26.75 -9.09 -8.66
C VAL A 266 -26.04 -9.94 -9.72
N GLN A 267 -26.77 -10.41 -10.76
CA GLN A 267 -26.18 -11.17 -11.86
C GLN A 267 -25.22 -10.32 -12.69
N GLN A 268 -25.59 -9.07 -12.95
CA GLN A 268 -24.70 -8.13 -13.65
C GLN A 268 -23.48 -7.80 -12.81
N ALA A 269 -23.66 -7.56 -11.51
CA ALA A 269 -22.62 -7.30 -10.54
C ALA A 269 -21.55 -8.42 -10.50
N ARG A 270 -21.99 -9.69 -10.47
CA ARG A 270 -21.09 -10.86 -10.52
C ARG A 270 -20.23 -10.91 -11.78
N LYS A 271 -20.82 -10.62 -12.96
CA LYS A 271 -20.07 -10.59 -14.22
C LYS A 271 -19.01 -9.49 -14.23
N VAL A 272 -19.41 -8.28 -13.85
CA VAL A 272 -18.51 -7.14 -13.77
C VAL A 272 -17.32 -7.43 -12.84
N ALA A 273 -17.58 -7.99 -11.66
CA ALA A 273 -16.54 -8.32 -10.70
C ALA A 273 -15.54 -9.35 -11.25
N ILE A 274 -16.02 -10.43 -11.90
CA ILE A 274 -15.11 -11.44 -12.50
C ILE A 274 -14.18 -10.83 -13.57
N GLU A 275 -14.64 -9.82 -14.29
CA GLU A 275 -13.86 -9.17 -15.36
C GLU A 275 -12.92 -8.11 -14.83
N ARG A 276 -13.36 -7.31 -13.84
CA ARG A 276 -12.64 -6.12 -13.39
C ARG A 276 -11.70 -6.35 -12.21
N ARG A 277 -12.03 -7.29 -11.30
CA ARG A 277 -11.28 -7.46 -10.05
C ARG A 277 -9.80 -7.76 -10.27
N PRO A 278 -8.92 -6.91 -9.70
CA PRO A 278 -7.47 -7.08 -9.86
C PRO A 278 -6.94 -8.34 -9.17
N GLU A 279 -7.62 -8.85 -8.14
CA GLU A 279 -7.22 -10.09 -7.45
C GLU A 279 -7.30 -11.30 -8.38
N ILE A 280 -8.32 -11.39 -9.24
CA ILE A 280 -8.45 -12.47 -10.24
C ILE A 280 -7.36 -12.33 -11.30
N LYS A 281 -7.06 -11.10 -11.73
CA LYS A 281 -5.96 -10.83 -12.67
C LYS A 281 -4.60 -11.23 -12.07
N THR A 282 -4.39 -10.90 -10.79
CA THR A 282 -3.20 -11.28 -10.01
C THR A 282 -2.98 -12.79 -10.03
N GLU A 283 -4.00 -13.60 -9.74
CA GLU A 283 -3.86 -15.06 -9.73
C GLU A 283 -3.62 -15.64 -11.14
N ARG A 284 -4.20 -15.04 -12.17
CA ARG A 284 -3.89 -15.42 -13.57
C ARG A 284 -2.43 -15.17 -13.93
N ILE A 285 -1.86 -14.01 -13.53
CA ILE A 285 -0.45 -13.68 -13.72
C ILE A 285 0.45 -14.66 -12.94
N LYS A 286 0.09 -15.01 -11.71
CA LYS A 286 0.82 -16.00 -10.91
C LYS A 286 0.83 -17.39 -11.59
N LYS A 287 -0.29 -17.82 -12.14
CA LYS A 287 -0.36 -19.07 -12.92
C LYS A 287 0.55 -19.02 -14.13
N GLU A 288 0.52 -17.92 -14.91
CA GLU A 288 1.40 -17.75 -16.06
C GLU A 288 2.89 -17.78 -15.65
N SER A 289 3.24 -17.14 -14.53
CA SER A 289 4.59 -17.21 -13.95
C SER A 289 4.99 -18.65 -13.60
N ALA A 290 4.11 -19.43 -12.96
CA ALA A 290 4.36 -20.84 -12.64
C ALA A 290 4.55 -21.69 -13.91
N THR A 291 3.78 -21.42 -14.97
CA THR A 291 3.96 -22.07 -16.28
C THR A 291 5.31 -21.74 -16.89
N LEU A 292 5.78 -20.48 -16.78
CA LEU A 292 7.13 -20.10 -17.24
C LEU A 292 8.22 -20.78 -16.40
N GLU A 293 8.05 -20.89 -15.09
CA GLU A 293 8.99 -21.62 -14.22
C GLU A 293 9.13 -23.08 -14.63
N THR A 294 8.02 -23.76 -14.94
CA THR A 294 8.03 -25.12 -15.48
C THR A 294 8.83 -25.19 -16.81
N LYS A 295 8.63 -24.21 -17.69
CA LYS A 295 9.38 -24.15 -18.95
C LYS A 295 10.87 -23.89 -18.72
N ILE A 296 11.23 -22.99 -17.82
CA ILE A 296 12.62 -22.71 -17.42
C ILE A 296 13.28 -23.97 -16.88
N GLU A 297 12.62 -24.69 -15.98
CA GLU A 297 13.19 -25.93 -15.41
C GLU A 297 13.41 -27.01 -16.47
N LYS A 298 12.52 -27.15 -17.45
CA LYS A 298 12.69 -28.07 -18.58
C LYS A 298 13.92 -27.73 -19.43
N THR A 299 14.36 -26.47 -19.51
CA THR A 299 15.56 -26.10 -20.27
C THR A 299 16.86 -26.63 -19.66
N ARG A 300 16.87 -27.09 -18.40
CA ARG A 300 18.05 -27.67 -17.73
C ARG A 300 18.52 -29.00 -18.34
N TYR A 301 17.72 -29.60 -19.21
CA TYR A 301 18.17 -30.77 -19.99
C TYR A 301 19.07 -30.37 -21.18
N ILE A 302 19.02 -29.08 -21.59
CA ILE A 302 19.84 -28.56 -22.69
C ILE A 302 21.23 -28.23 -22.14
N PRO A 303 22.33 -28.70 -22.80
CA PRO A 303 23.69 -28.32 -22.43
C PRO A 303 23.86 -26.79 -22.46
N ASP A 304 24.58 -26.25 -21.50
CA ASP A 304 24.96 -24.84 -21.47
C ASP A 304 26.21 -24.63 -22.34
N ILE A 305 26.09 -23.95 -23.45
CA ILE A 305 27.18 -23.60 -24.37
C ILE A 305 27.38 -22.08 -24.35
N SER A 306 28.62 -21.65 -24.16
CA SER A 306 29.01 -20.24 -24.20
C SER A 306 30.31 -20.04 -25.00
N ILE A 307 30.45 -18.89 -25.62
CA ILE A 307 31.74 -18.42 -26.15
C ILE A 307 32.47 -17.72 -25.01
N GLN A 308 33.74 -18.05 -24.83
CA GLN A 308 34.57 -17.45 -23.81
C GLN A 308 35.88 -16.94 -24.44
N ALA A 309 36.21 -15.68 -24.16
CA ALA A 309 37.48 -15.08 -24.46
C ALA A 309 38.21 -14.78 -23.15
N ASN A 310 39.42 -15.27 -23.01
CA ASN A 310 40.24 -15.10 -21.82
C ASN A 310 41.55 -14.38 -22.22
N TYR A 311 41.96 -13.43 -21.40
CA TYR A 311 43.27 -12.82 -21.45
C TYR A 311 43.90 -12.87 -20.08
N LEU A 312 45.09 -13.48 -20.00
CA LEU A 312 45.84 -13.65 -18.76
C LEU A 312 47.20 -12.95 -18.91
N THR A 313 47.55 -12.14 -17.96
CA THR A 313 48.92 -11.59 -17.86
C THR A 313 49.52 -11.93 -16.49
N THR A 314 50.78 -12.41 -16.54
CA THR A 314 51.49 -12.90 -15.36
C THR A 314 52.91 -12.30 -15.32
N PRO A 315 53.04 -10.97 -15.14
CA PRO A 315 54.32 -10.35 -15.02
C PRO A 315 55.09 -10.91 -13.80
N ASN A 316 56.43 -11.03 -13.95
CA ASN A 316 57.33 -11.57 -12.92
C ASN A 316 57.23 -13.08 -12.65
N ILE A 317 56.59 -13.88 -13.49
CA ILE A 317 56.65 -15.34 -13.43
C ILE A 317 57.41 -15.85 -14.66
N SER A 318 58.70 -16.17 -14.46
CA SER A 318 59.62 -16.42 -15.55
C SER A 318 59.41 -17.69 -16.36
N PHE A 319 58.67 -18.67 -15.82
CA PHE A 319 58.38 -19.95 -16.48
C PHE A 319 57.03 -19.98 -17.21
N LEU A 320 56.22 -18.95 -17.05
CA LEU A 320 54.94 -18.79 -17.77
C LEU A 320 55.05 -17.71 -18.84
N PRO A 321 54.32 -17.85 -19.95
CA PRO A 321 54.18 -16.75 -20.91
C PRO A 321 53.58 -15.53 -20.20
N GLN A 322 54.19 -14.36 -20.43
CA GLN A 322 53.72 -13.12 -19.77
C GLN A 322 52.29 -12.72 -20.14
N ASN A 323 51.91 -13.04 -21.38
CA ASN A 323 50.61 -12.69 -21.92
C ASN A 323 50.05 -13.91 -22.67
N VAL A 324 48.84 -14.32 -22.30
CA VAL A 324 48.14 -15.43 -22.97
C VAL A 324 46.71 -14.97 -23.31
N GLY A 325 46.40 -14.95 -24.61
CA GLY A 325 45.03 -14.73 -25.08
C GLY A 325 44.45 -16.03 -25.66
N ALA A 326 43.22 -16.36 -25.34
CA ALA A 326 42.52 -17.52 -25.87
C ALA A 326 41.05 -17.21 -26.13
N VAL A 327 40.49 -17.74 -27.22
CA VAL A 327 39.06 -17.74 -27.48
C VAL A 327 38.64 -19.18 -27.68
N GLY A 328 37.53 -19.56 -27.02
CA GLY A 328 37.05 -20.94 -27.08
C GLY A 328 35.56 -21.06 -26.85
N VAL A 329 35.08 -22.30 -26.90
CA VAL A 329 33.71 -22.66 -26.55
C VAL A 329 33.75 -23.46 -25.25
N LEU A 330 32.98 -23.00 -24.28
CA LEU A 330 32.78 -23.70 -23.00
C LEU A 330 31.44 -24.42 -23.09
N LEU A 331 31.46 -25.75 -22.89
CA LEU A 331 30.28 -26.59 -22.75
C LEU A 331 30.23 -27.13 -21.34
N THR A 332 29.10 -26.83 -20.66
CA THR A 332 28.80 -27.37 -19.32
C THR A 332 27.51 -28.18 -19.40
N TRP A 333 27.60 -29.45 -19.06
CA TRP A 333 26.44 -30.34 -19.12
C TRP A 333 26.49 -31.37 -18.00
N GLN A 334 25.33 -31.58 -17.37
CA GLN A 334 25.13 -32.62 -16.36
C GLN A 334 24.13 -33.65 -16.93
N PRO A 335 24.60 -34.67 -17.68
CA PRO A 335 23.70 -35.64 -18.31
C PRO A 335 23.02 -36.58 -17.31
N TRP A 336 23.62 -36.76 -16.16
CA TRP A 336 23.12 -37.66 -15.13
C TRP A 336 23.05 -36.96 -13.76
N ASP A 337 21.86 -36.97 -13.12
CA ASP A 337 21.57 -36.27 -11.87
C ASP A 337 20.67 -37.08 -10.91
N TRP A 338 20.63 -38.37 -11.09
CA TRP A 338 19.84 -39.30 -10.26
C TRP A 338 18.34 -38.96 -10.19
N GLY A 339 17.82 -38.28 -11.20
CA GLY A 339 16.41 -37.87 -11.33
C GLY A 339 16.06 -36.52 -10.72
N GLN A 340 17.03 -35.73 -10.27
CA GLN A 340 16.81 -34.40 -9.67
C GLN A 340 15.99 -33.48 -10.58
N LYS A 341 16.35 -33.37 -11.88
CA LYS A 341 15.60 -32.56 -12.85
C LYS A 341 14.16 -33.02 -13.02
N ARG A 342 13.95 -34.35 -13.05
CA ARG A 342 12.59 -34.93 -13.15
C ARG A 342 11.72 -34.54 -11.97
N HIS A 343 12.24 -34.66 -10.73
CA HIS A 343 11.51 -34.29 -9.52
C HIS A 343 11.28 -32.78 -9.42
N ASN A 344 12.25 -31.96 -9.82
CA ASN A 344 12.07 -30.49 -9.88
C ASN A 344 10.95 -30.09 -10.87
N ILE A 345 10.92 -30.71 -12.07
CA ILE A 345 9.84 -30.46 -13.02
C ILE A 345 8.49 -30.89 -12.48
N ALA A 346 8.42 -32.07 -11.83
CA ALA A 346 7.17 -32.53 -11.20
C ALA A 346 6.69 -31.55 -10.14
N GLN A 347 7.58 -31.06 -9.27
CA GLN A 347 7.28 -30.02 -8.28
C GLN A 347 6.72 -28.74 -8.94
N LYS A 348 7.32 -28.27 -10.04
CA LYS A 348 6.85 -27.08 -10.77
C LYS A 348 5.49 -27.30 -11.44
N LEU A 349 5.24 -28.51 -11.97
CA LEU A 349 3.91 -28.85 -12.50
C LEU A 349 2.83 -28.88 -11.42
N ASP A 350 3.15 -29.35 -10.21
CA ASP A 350 2.20 -29.31 -9.10
C ASP A 350 1.97 -27.87 -8.61
N ALA A 351 3.00 -27.01 -8.61
CA ALA A 351 2.84 -25.58 -8.35
C ALA A 351 1.93 -24.89 -9.38
N GLU A 352 2.02 -25.26 -10.67
CA GLU A 352 1.13 -24.76 -11.72
C GLU A 352 -0.33 -25.18 -11.49
N LYS A 353 -0.58 -26.43 -11.05
CA LYS A 353 -1.92 -26.91 -10.67
C LYS A 353 -2.44 -26.16 -9.43
N GLN A 354 -1.60 -25.94 -8.43
CA GLN A 354 -1.95 -25.14 -7.25
C GLN A 354 -2.35 -23.71 -7.65
N ALA A 355 -1.60 -23.07 -8.54
CA ALA A 355 -1.95 -21.74 -9.05
C ALA A 355 -3.29 -21.72 -9.80
N GLN A 356 -3.65 -22.81 -10.52
CA GLN A 356 -4.98 -22.92 -11.13
C GLN A 356 -6.08 -22.99 -10.07
N LEU A 357 -5.93 -23.81 -9.05
CA LEU A 357 -6.88 -23.91 -7.94
C LEU A 357 -7.04 -22.59 -7.18
N SER A 358 -5.94 -21.81 -7.03
CA SER A 358 -5.99 -20.48 -6.45
C SER A 358 -6.87 -19.51 -7.24
N ILE A 359 -6.84 -19.57 -8.58
CA ILE A 359 -7.74 -18.77 -9.43
C ILE A 359 -9.21 -19.09 -9.11
N ASP A 360 -9.55 -20.38 -9.00
CA ASP A 360 -10.93 -20.80 -8.76
C ASP A 360 -11.38 -20.40 -7.35
N ASN A 361 -10.52 -20.59 -6.34
CA ASN A 361 -10.78 -20.14 -4.96
C ASN A 361 -11.01 -18.61 -4.88
N VAL A 362 -10.17 -17.81 -5.55
CA VAL A 362 -10.31 -16.35 -5.54
C VAL A 362 -11.59 -15.91 -6.27
N LYS A 363 -11.99 -16.59 -7.36
CA LYS A 363 -13.29 -16.35 -8.01
C LYS A 363 -14.45 -16.58 -7.05
N ASP A 364 -14.44 -17.69 -6.32
CA ASP A 364 -15.49 -18.01 -5.35
C ASP A 364 -15.56 -16.97 -4.22
N GLN A 365 -14.40 -16.55 -3.71
CA GLN A 365 -14.31 -15.48 -2.70
C GLN A 365 -14.86 -14.15 -3.22
N VAL A 366 -14.51 -13.75 -4.44
CA VAL A 366 -15.03 -12.53 -5.09
C VAL A 366 -16.54 -12.60 -5.23
N LEU A 367 -17.09 -13.71 -5.73
CA LEU A 367 -18.54 -13.89 -5.87
C LEU A 367 -19.25 -13.83 -4.52
N GLN A 368 -18.70 -14.48 -3.48
CA GLN A 368 -19.25 -14.42 -2.12
C GLN A 368 -19.20 -12.99 -1.57
N GLN A 369 -18.12 -12.24 -1.81
CA GLN A 369 -18.01 -10.84 -1.40
C GLN A 369 -19.03 -9.95 -2.09
N VAL A 370 -19.22 -10.09 -3.41
CA VAL A 370 -20.25 -9.35 -4.17
C VAL A 370 -21.63 -9.62 -3.60
N ASP A 371 -21.98 -10.90 -3.39
CA ASP A 371 -23.28 -11.27 -2.85
C ASP A 371 -23.52 -10.74 -1.44
N SER A 372 -22.49 -10.78 -0.59
CA SER A 372 -22.62 -10.29 0.79
C SER A 372 -22.75 -8.76 0.85
N THR A 373 -21.96 -8.04 0.03
CA THR A 373 -22.03 -6.57 -0.01
C THR A 373 -23.32 -6.09 -0.67
N PHE A 374 -23.83 -6.79 -1.70
CA PHE A 374 -25.12 -6.49 -2.29
C PHE A 374 -26.27 -6.64 -1.28
N ARG A 375 -26.28 -7.73 -0.49
CA ARG A 375 -27.29 -7.89 0.58
C ARG A 375 -27.20 -6.77 1.61
N ARG A 376 -25.99 -6.40 2.07
CA ARG A 376 -25.81 -5.29 3.02
C ARG A 376 -26.27 -3.94 2.45
N LEU A 377 -26.04 -3.70 1.16
CA LEU A 377 -26.52 -2.48 0.49
C LEU A 377 -28.05 -2.42 0.52
N ARG A 378 -28.72 -3.52 0.19
CA ARG A 378 -30.19 -3.62 0.24
C ARG A 378 -30.72 -3.42 1.67
N GLU A 379 -30.12 -4.12 2.65
CA GLU A 379 -30.48 -3.98 4.07
C GLU A 379 -30.32 -2.53 4.57
N ALA A 380 -29.24 -1.84 4.16
CA ALA A 380 -29.01 -0.45 4.49
C ALA A 380 -30.03 0.48 3.83
N GLY A 381 -30.48 0.18 2.60
CA GLY A 381 -31.56 0.90 1.93
C GLY A 381 -32.91 0.76 2.68
N GLU A 382 -33.26 -0.45 3.10
CA GLU A 382 -34.46 -0.72 3.90
C GLU A 382 -34.42 -0.02 5.28
N LEU A 383 -33.25 -0.03 5.94
CA LEU A 383 -33.03 0.68 7.20
C LEU A 383 -33.19 2.19 7.04
N LEU A 384 -32.65 2.76 5.96
CA LEU A 384 -32.77 4.19 5.66
C LEU A 384 -34.23 4.58 5.44
N ALA A 385 -34.99 3.79 4.70
CA ALA A 385 -36.43 4.04 4.51
C ALA A 385 -37.21 3.99 5.82
N ALA A 386 -36.91 3.03 6.69
CA ALA A 386 -37.54 2.92 8.02
C ALA A 386 -37.18 4.14 8.91
N ALA A 387 -35.91 4.55 8.92
CA ALA A 387 -35.44 5.71 9.70
C ALA A 387 -36.07 7.01 9.20
N GLN A 388 -36.25 7.16 7.87
CA GLN A 388 -36.96 8.29 7.28
C GLN A 388 -38.41 8.38 7.74
N ALA A 389 -39.12 7.27 7.69
CA ALA A 389 -40.51 7.21 8.15
C ALA A 389 -40.64 7.52 9.66
N ALA A 390 -39.70 7.04 10.49
CA ALA A 390 -39.65 7.35 11.91
C ALA A 390 -39.39 8.85 12.17
N ARG A 391 -38.44 9.46 11.46
CA ARG A 391 -38.17 10.89 11.52
C ARG A 391 -39.40 11.73 11.17
N ASP A 392 -40.07 11.39 10.07
CA ASP A 392 -41.24 12.13 9.61
C ASP A 392 -42.41 12.01 10.62
N ALA A 393 -42.58 10.84 11.25
CA ALA A 393 -43.58 10.65 12.32
C ALA A 393 -43.27 11.47 13.57
N GLU A 394 -42.03 11.51 14.05
CA GLU A 394 -41.65 12.30 15.21
C GLU A 394 -41.71 13.81 14.92
N ALA A 395 -41.41 14.25 13.70
CA ALA A 395 -41.54 15.65 13.28
C ALA A 395 -43.04 16.09 13.27
N GLU A 396 -43.96 15.23 12.79
CA GLU A 396 -45.40 15.54 12.84
C GLU A 396 -45.95 15.55 14.23
N LYS A 397 -45.49 14.64 15.10
CA LYS A 397 -45.84 14.62 16.51
C LYS A 397 -45.36 15.90 17.21
N LEU A 398 -44.16 16.41 16.92
CA LEU A 398 -43.69 17.70 17.47
C LEU A 398 -44.57 18.86 17.04
N ARG A 399 -45.06 18.88 15.79
CA ARG A 399 -46.03 19.93 15.37
C ARG A 399 -47.29 19.90 16.20
N ASN A 400 -47.88 18.72 16.41
CA ASN A 400 -49.09 18.54 17.19
C ASN A 400 -48.86 18.92 18.66
N GLU A 401 -47.74 18.55 19.24
CA GLU A 401 -47.40 18.90 20.64
C GLU A 401 -47.08 20.39 20.80
N THR A 402 -46.48 21.05 19.80
CA THR A 402 -46.27 22.48 19.79
C THR A 402 -47.60 23.23 19.80
N ASP A 403 -48.54 22.78 18.98
CA ASP A 403 -49.90 23.35 18.96
C ASP A 403 -50.62 23.12 20.29
N ALA A 404 -50.60 21.90 20.84
CA ALA A 404 -51.16 21.58 22.14
C ALA A 404 -50.55 22.41 23.29
N TYR A 405 -49.23 22.67 23.25
CA TYR A 405 -48.55 23.52 24.22
C TYR A 405 -49.02 24.98 24.10
N SER A 406 -49.20 25.51 22.88
CA SER A 406 -49.72 26.85 22.64
C SER A 406 -51.14 27.07 23.26
N HIS A 407 -51.93 25.97 23.27
CA HIS A 407 -53.25 25.93 23.88
C HIS A 407 -53.24 25.51 25.35
N GLN A 408 -52.08 25.40 25.99
CA GLN A 408 -51.89 24.97 27.39
C GLN A 408 -52.41 23.57 27.71
N ALA A 409 -52.53 22.69 26.69
CA ALA A 409 -53.02 21.33 26.85
C ALA A 409 -51.94 20.34 27.32
N ILE A 410 -50.64 20.69 27.16
CA ILE A 410 -49.50 19.92 27.63
C ILE A 410 -48.53 20.81 28.44
N VAL A 411 -47.62 20.20 29.19
CA VAL A 411 -46.60 20.94 29.97
C VAL A 411 -45.30 21.07 29.18
N LEU A 412 -44.50 22.06 29.52
CA LEU A 412 -43.22 22.35 28.84
C LEU A 412 -42.28 21.13 28.80
N SER A 413 -42.27 20.31 29.85
CA SER A 413 -41.44 19.11 29.89
C SER A 413 -41.75 18.10 28.77
N ASP A 414 -43.04 17.99 28.40
CA ASP A 414 -43.45 17.06 27.34
C ASP A 414 -43.01 17.60 25.97
N LEU A 415 -43.16 18.89 25.70
CA LEU A 415 -42.67 19.52 24.50
C LEU A 415 -41.14 19.40 24.33
N LEU A 416 -40.38 19.67 25.43
CA LEU A 416 -38.92 19.52 25.44
C LEU A 416 -38.49 18.07 25.21
N GLN A 417 -39.23 17.10 25.82
CA GLN A 417 -38.99 15.67 25.57
C GLN A 417 -39.20 15.33 24.07
N GLN A 418 -40.26 15.85 23.46
CA GLN A 418 -40.53 15.61 22.05
C GLN A 418 -39.49 16.25 21.13
N GLN A 419 -38.98 17.44 21.45
CA GLN A 419 -37.85 18.04 20.74
C GLN A 419 -36.60 17.15 20.79
N SER A 420 -36.29 16.56 21.96
CA SER A 420 -35.20 15.61 22.10
C SER A 420 -35.43 14.33 21.30
N SER A 421 -36.69 13.86 21.21
CA SER A 421 -37.05 12.68 20.38
C SER A 421 -36.88 12.94 18.90
N VAL A 422 -37.25 14.13 18.41
CA VAL A 422 -37.03 14.53 17.01
C VAL A 422 -35.53 14.61 16.71
N ALA A 423 -34.73 15.23 17.60
CA ALA A 423 -33.26 15.26 17.40
C ALA A 423 -32.64 13.88 17.31
N SER A 424 -33.14 12.93 18.12
CA SER A 424 -32.69 11.51 18.07
C SER A 424 -33.14 10.80 16.78
N ALA A 425 -34.36 11.05 16.31
CA ALA A 425 -34.85 10.49 15.07
C ALA A 425 -34.14 11.04 13.83
N GLU A 426 -33.79 12.33 13.85
CA GLU A 426 -32.96 12.97 12.80
C GLU A 426 -31.56 12.36 12.76
N ASP A 427 -30.94 12.13 13.92
CA ASP A 427 -29.66 11.44 13.99
C ASP A 427 -29.75 10.01 13.46
N GLN A 428 -30.78 9.24 13.82
CA GLN A 428 -31.00 7.89 13.29
C GLN A 428 -31.17 7.88 11.77
N TYR A 429 -31.87 8.87 11.20
CA TYR A 429 -32.00 9.03 9.75
C TYR A 429 -30.62 9.31 9.10
N ARG A 430 -29.83 10.22 9.67
CA ARG A 430 -28.48 10.51 9.18
C ARG A 430 -27.57 9.28 9.29
N GLN A 431 -27.63 8.54 10.39
CA GLN A 431 -26.91 7.27 10.56
C GLN A 431 -27.32 6.25 9.49
N GLY A 432 -28.62 6.11 9.19
CA GLY A 432 -29.13 5.25 8.11
C GLY A 432 -28.60 5.65 6.75
N LEU A 433 -28.59 6.95 6.44
CA LEU A 433 -28.04 7.50 5.19
C LEU A 433 -26.55 7.20 5.05
N LEU A 434 -25.77 7.40 6.09
CA LEU A 434 -24.33 7.15 6.07
C LEU A 434 -24.01 5.65 6.03
N ALA A 435 -24.82 4.81 6.68
CA ALA A 435 -24.74 3.35 6.59
C ALA A 435 -24.98 2.86 5.14
N PHE A 436 -25.96 3.45 4.46
CA PHE A 436 -26.22 3.17 3.04
C PHE A 436 -25.01 3.55 2.16
N TRP A 437 -24.45 4.73 2.32
CA TRP A 437 -23.28 5.16 1.55
C TRP A 437 -22.04 4.32 1.82
N ARG A 438 -21.83 3.86 3.08
CA ARG A 438 -20.76 2.90 3.40
C ARG A 438 -20.97 1.55 2.71
N ALA A 439 -22.20 0.99 2.81
CA ALA A 439 -22.53 -0.28 2.17
C ALA A 439 -22.37 -0.19 0.64
N ARG A 440 -22.70 0.98 0.05
CA ARG A 440 -22.47 1.25 -1.35
C ARG A 440 -21.00 1.30 -1.72
N ALA A 441 -20.18 2.00 -0.95
CA ALA A 441 -18.73 2.04 -1.18
C ALA A 441 -18.11 0.65 -1.11
N ASP A 442 -18.53 -0.17 -0.13
CA ASP A 442 -18.09 -1.56 -0.01
C ASP A 442 -18.55 -2.42 -1.22
N PHE A 443 -19.74 -2.16 -1.76
CA PHE A 443 -20.25 -2.86 -2.95
C PHE A 443 -19.50 -2.44 -4.22
N GLU A 444 -19.27 -1.13 -4.44
CA GLU A 444 -18.48 -0.61 -5.56
C GLU A 444 -17.04 -1.18 -5.55
N ARG A 445 -16.41 -1.24 -4.38
CA ARG A 445 -15.12 -1.92 -4.22
C ARG A 445 -15.21 -3.41 -4.56
N ALA A 446 -16.28 -4.10 -4.16
CA ALA A 446 -16.48 -5.51 -4.49
C ALA A 446 -16.68 -5.76 -5.99
N LEU A 447 -17.19 -4.79 -6.74
CA LEU A 447 -17.27 -4.81 -8.21
C LEU A 447 -15.91 -4.56 -8.89
N GLY A 448 -14.94 -4.02 -8.19
CA GLY A 448 -13.68 -3.55 -8.77
C GLY A 448 -13.85 -2.21 -9.49
N GLU A 449 -14.82 -1.39 -9.09
CA GLU A 449 -15.02 -0.01 -9.56
C GLU A 449 -14.18 0.97 -8.73
N GLU A 450 -13.74 2.06 -9.38
CA GLU A 450 -12.87 3.09 -8.78
C GLU A 450 -13.66 4.15 -7.99
#